data_bb4d31b70f6f16f2646128cae8e6038b
#
_entry.id   bb4d31b70f6f16f2646128cae8e6038b
#
_cell.length_a   1.000
_cell.length_b   1.000
_cell.length_c   1.000
_cell.angle_alpha   90.00
_cell.angle_beta   90.00
_cell.angle_gamma   90.00
#
_symmetry.space_group_name_H-M   'P 1'
#
loop_
_entity.id
_entity.type
_entity.pdbx_description
1 polymer ?
#
loop_
_entity_poly.entity_id
_entity_poly.type
_entity_poly.pdbx_seq_one_letter_code
_entity_poly.pdbx_strand_id
1 'polypeptide(L)'
;MFEWKKSAGKIYTLPVESIRPSPFQARSVFDEKELAGLAQSIRENGLLQPISVRKVEGGYELVAGERRLRACKLAKMETIPAILCDCGDQRTAALGLLENIQREDLNPFEQAQGLRDVIALWDCTQAEAAKRLGMAQPTLANKLRLLQLTTDQRQFVLDNGLTERHARAVLRLPENRRSEALITIAKRRMNARQTDLYIEQVLNCLLYTSDAADDMQ
;
A
#
# COMPACT_ATOMS: atom_id res chain seq x y z
N MET A 1 2.73 21.81 7.07
CA MET A 1 1.85 22.18 5.94
C MET A 1 2.69 22.10 4.70
N PHE A 2 2.61 20.98 3.97
CA PHE A 2 3.30 20.84 2.68
C PHE A 2 2.45 21.61 1.68
N GLU A 3 2.90 22.80 1.34
CA GLU A 3 2.39 23.46 0.13
C GLU A 3 2.72 22.55 -1.06
N TRP A 4 1.72 21.85 -1.55
CA TRP A 4 1.68 21.44 -2.94
C TRP A 4 1.73 22.74 -3.75
N LYS A 5 2.92 23.25 -4.07
CA LYS A 5 3.02 24.04 -5.27
C LYS A 5 2.49 23.14 -6.38
N LYS A 6 1.21 23.30 -6.71
CA LYS A 6 0.68 22.99 -8.02
C LYS A 6 1.54 23.81 -8.99
N SER A 7 2.68 23.29 -9.39
CA SER A 7 3.20 23.61 -10.69
C SER A 7 2.12 23.05 -11.60
N ALA A 8 1.32 23.94 -12.15
CA ALA A 8 0.39 23.63 -13.22
C ALA A 8 1.27 23.08 -14.34
N GLY A 9 1.52 21.79 -14.32
CA GLY A 9 2.42 21.11 -15.25
C GLY A 9 1.85 21.33 -16.63
N LYS A 10 2.67 21.87 -17.50
CA LYS A 10 2.31 22.06 -18.90
C LYS A 10 1.88 20.68 -19.44
N ILE A 11 0.67 20.61 -19.98
CA ILE A 11 0.16 19.39 -20.60
C ILE A 11 0.80 19.27 -21.98
N TYR A 12 1.40 18.12 -22.22
CA TYR A 12 2.02 17.77 -23.50
C TYR A 12 1.19 16.70 -24.18
N THR A 13 1.09 16.73 -25.48
CA THR A 13 0.51 15.65 -26.26
C THR A 13 1.65 14.75 -26.73
N LEU A 14 1.69 13.51 -26.24
CA LEU A 14 2.77 12.58 -26.53
C LEU A 14 2.26 11.38 -27.33
N PRO A 15 3.08 10.80 -28.24
CA PRO A 15 2.74 9.55 -28.91
C PRO A 15 2.59 8.42 -27.89
N VAL A 16 1.51 7.68 -27.97
CA VAL A 16 1.22 6.56 -27.03
C VAL A 16 2.31 5.49 -27.07
N GLU A 17 2.92 5.25 -28.23
CA GLU A 17 3.97 4.25 -28.40
C GLU A 17 5.31 4.67 -27.78
N SER A 18 5.53 5.99 -27.59
CA SER A 18 6.75 6.48 -26.94
C SER A 18 6.75 6.30 -25.43
N ILE A 19 5.63 5.82 -24.85
CA ILE A 19 5.44 5.69 -23.40
C ILE A 19 5.57 4.23 -22.98
N ARG A 20 6.60 3.95 -22.18
CA ARG A 20 6.82 2.63 -21.58
C ARG A 20 6.08 2.53 -20.24
N PRO A 21 5.50 1.35 -19.91
CA PRO A 21 4.95 1.09 -18.58
C PRO A 21 6.03 1.22 -17.51
N SER A 22 5.66 1.60 -16.28
CA SER A 22 6.59 1.60 -15.17
C SER A 22 6.95 0.15 -14.76
N PRO A 23 8.22 -0.17 -14.54
CA PRO A 23 8.64 -1.48 -14.02
C PRO A 23 8.17 -1.73 -12.57
N PHE A 24 7.74 -0.69 -11.85
CA PHE A 24 7.34 -0.73 -10.45
C PHE A 24 5.82 -0.87 -10.23
N GLN A 25 5.07 -1.25 -11.25
CA GLN A 25 3.60 -1.39 -11.14
C GLN A 25 3.21 -2.68 -10.42
N ALA A 26 2.63 -2.53 -9.25
CA ALA A 26 2.20 -3.64 -8.40
C ALA A 26 0.93 -4.36 -8.90
N ARG A 27 0.16 -3.76 -9.83
CA ARG A 27 -1.10 -4.34 -10.30
C ARG A 27 -0.91 -5.12 -11.60
N SER A 28 -0.91 -6.46 -11.48
CA SER A 28 -0.84 -7.38 -12.64
C SER A 28 -2.22 -7.77 -13.20
N VAL A 29 -3.28 -7.64 -12.40
CA VAL A 29 -4.64 -8.08 -12.80
C VAL A 29 -5.53 -6.87 -13.01
N PHE A 30 -6.01 -6.70 -14.24
CA PHE A 30 -6.99 -5.68 -14.62
C PHE A 30 -8.25 -6.39 -15.10
N ASP A 31 -9.41 -5.92 -14.67
CA ASP A 31 -10.68 -6.37 -15.21
C ASP A 31 -10.81 -5.89 -16.66
N GLU A 32 -10.85 -6.82 -17.60
CA GLU A 32 -10.92 -6.53 -19.03
C GLU A 32 -12.21 -5.78 -19.39
N LYS A 33 -13.32 -6.05 -18.69
CA LYS A 33 -14.61 -5.37 -18.94
C LYS A 33 -14.54 -3.90 -18.54
N GLU A 34 -13.97 -3.61 -17.36
CA GLU A 34 -13.77 -2.23 -16.91
C GLU A 34 -12.82 -1.45 -17.83
N LEU A 35 -11.77 -2.13 -18.32
CA LEU A 35 -10.80 -1.51 -19.22
C LEU A 35 -11.42 -1.24 -20.60
N ALA A 36 -12.25 -2.15 -21.12
CA ALA A 36 -12.99 -1.96 -22.35
C ALA A 36 -13.99 -0.81 -22.26
N GLY A 37 -14.71 -0.69 -21.13
CA GLY A 37 -15.61 0.44 -20.88
C GLY A 37 -14.89 1.79 -20.86
N LEU A 38 -13.72 1.84 -20.21
CA LEU A 38 -12.88 3.05 -20.21
C LEU A 38 -12.36 3.38 -21.63
N ALA A 39 -11.94 2.37 -22.38
CA ALA A 39 -11.48 2.57 -23.77
C ALA A 39 -12.59 3.11 -24.68
N GLN A 40 -13.84 2.65 -24.49
CA GLN A 40 -14.99 3.19 -25.22
C GLN A 40 -15.25 4.66 -24.85
N SER A 41 -15.27 4.98 -23.57
CA SER A 41 -15.42 6.36 -23.10
C SER A 41 -14.33 7.30 -23.66
N ILE A 42 -13.08 6.82 -23.73
CA ILE A 42 -11.96 7.57 -24.29
C ILE A 42 -12.12 7.80 -25.79
N ARG A 43 -12.67 6.84 -26.55
CA ARG A 43 -12.96 7.03 -27.99
C ARG A 43 -14.00 8.14 -28.22
N GLU A 44 -15.00 8.20 -27.35
CA GLU A 44 -16.14 9.13 -27.49
C GLU A 44 -15.81 10.54 -27.00
N ASN A 45 -15.10 10.65 -25.90
CA ASN A 45 -14.90 11.91 -25.18
C ASN A 45 -13.44 12.39 -25.10
N GLY A 46 -12.52 11.59 -25.61
CA GLY A 46 -11.09 11.81 -25.37
C GLY A 46 -10.66 11.50 -23.93
N LEU A 47 -9.38 11.63 -23.64
CA LEU A 47 -8.86 11.46 -22.29
C LEU A 47 -8.95 12.76 -21.49
N LEU A 48 -9.89 12.85 -20.54
CA LEU A 48 -10.14 14.04 -19.73
C LEU A 48 -9.03 14.34 -18.72
N GLN A 49 -8.41 13.31 -18.16
CA GLN A 49 -7.33 13.45 -17.18
C GLN A 49 -6.00 12.98 -17.78
N PRO A 50 -5.00 13.86 -17.89
CA PRO A 50 -3.69 13.50 -18.42
C PRO A 50 -3.03 12.42 -17.56
N ILE A 51 -2.17 11.63 -18.19
CA ILE A 51 -1.24 10.73 -17.47
C ILE A 51 -0.03 11.50 -16.98
N SER A 52 0.70 10.94 -16.01
CA SER A 52 1.98 11.49 -15.57
C SER A 52 3.11 10.63 -16.12
N VAL A 53 4.10 11.26 -16.75
CA VAL A 53 5.25 10.59 -17.34
C VAL A 53 6.55 11.30 -16.98
N ARG A 54 7.67 10.58 -16.99
CA ARG A 54 9.01 11.16 -16.92
C ARG A 54 9.77 10.93 -18.22
N LYS A 55 10.70 11.81 -18.50
CA LYS A 55 11.59 11.66 -19.65
C LYS A 55 12.70 10.66 -19.31
N VAL A 56 12.89 9.68 -20.18
CA VAL A 56 13.96 8.68 -20.07
C VAL A 56 14.73 8.61 -21.40
N GLU A 57 15.84 7.92 -21.41
CA GLU A 57 16.61 7.71 -22.63
C GLU A 57 15.76 6.90 -23.65
N GLY A 58 15.54 7.48 -24.80
CA GLY A 58 14.73 6.88 -25.88
C GLY A 58 13.22 7.01 -25.73
N GLY A 59 12.69 7.92 -24.87
CA GLY A 59 11.25 8.17 -24.80
C GLY A 59 10.75 8.64 -23.44
N TYR A 60 9.61 8.10 -23.04
CA TYR A 60 8.95 8.44 -21.78
C TYR A 60 8.63 7.17 -20.99
N GLU A 61 8.63 7.28 -19.67
CA GLU A 61 8.20 6.23 -18.77
C GLU A 61 7.01 6.71 -17.95
N LEU A 62 6.01 5.85 -17.82
CA LEU A 62 4.80 6.15 -17.07
C LEU A 62 5.12 6.25 -15.57
N VAL A 63 4.66 7.32 -14.94
CA VAL A 63 4.71 7.55 -13.49
C VAL A 63 3.38 7.16 -12.86
N ALA A 64 2.28 7.65 -13.43
CA ALA A 64 0.92 7.39 -12.95
C ALA A 64 -0.09 7.38 -14.10
N GLY A 65 -1.11 6.51 -14.00
CA GLY A 65 -2.19 6.42 -14.98
C GLY A 65 -2.16 5.17 -15.87
N GLU A 66 -1.69 4.02 -15.39
CA GLU A 66 -1.59 2.76 -16.17
C GLU A 66 -2.92 2.35 -16.83
N ARG A 67 -4.05 2.40 -16.10
CA ARG A 67 -5.37 2.08 -16.67
C ARG A 67 -5.71 2.98 -17.86
N ARG A 68 -5.37 4.26 -17.75
CA ARG A 68 -5.59 5.26 -18.80
C ARG A 68 -4.69 4.98 -20.02
N LEU A 69 -3.42 4.69 -19.79
CA LEU A 69 -2.49 4.33 -20.88
C LEU A 69 -2.95 3.08 -21.62
N ARG A 70 -3.34 2.02 -20.89
CA ARG A 70 -3.85 0.78 -21.49
C ARG A 70 -5.16 1.01 -22.24
N ALA A 71 -6.08 1.76 -21.67
CA ALA A 71 -7.34 2.10 -22.33
C ALA A 71 -7.11 2.92 -23.61
N CYS A 72 -6.16 3.86 -23.63
CA CYS A 72 -5.77 4.60 -24.84
C CYS A 72 -5.16 3.66 -25.90
N LYS A 73 -4.34 2.70 -25.51
CA LYS A 73 -3.82 1.67 -26.43
C LYS A 73 -4.93 0.81 -27.03
N LEU A 74 -5.90 0.36 -26.20
CA LEU A 74 -7.09 -0.37 -26.67
C LEU A 74 -8.00 0.48 -27.57
N ALA A 75 -8.08 1.76 -27.27
CA ALA A 75 -8.82 2.73 -28.11
C ALA A 75 -8.10 3.07 -29.43
N LYS A 76 -6.87 2.60 -29.61
CA LYS A 76 -5.99 2.89 -30.77
C LYS A 76 -5.72 4.40 -30.95
N MET A 77 -5.54 5.10 -29.83
CA MET A 77 -5.17 6.52 -29.87
C MET A 77 -3.71 6.67 -30.29
N GLU A 78 -3.44 7.59 -31.22
CA GLU A 78 -2.06 7.90 -31.64
C GLU A 78 -1.32 8.71 -30.57
N THR A 79 -2.02 9.61 -29.90
CA THR A 79 -1.45 10.52 -28.90
C THR A 79 -2.26 10.56 -27.64
N ILE A 80 -1.62 10.93 -26.52
CA ILE A 80 -2.23 11.02 -25.21
C ILE A 80 -1.76 12.30 -24.48
N PRO A 81 -2.67 13.02 -23.80
CA PRO A 81 -2.28 14.13 -22.95
C PRO A 81 -1.49 13.64 -21.73
N ALA A 82 -0.33 14.22 -21.50
CA ALA A 82 0.59 13.85 -20.45
C ALA A 82 1.18 15.07 -19.74
N ILE A 83 1.45 14.92 -18.45
CA ILE A 83 2.21 15.88 -17.64
C ILE A 83 3.61 15.32 -17.46
N LEU A 84 4.63 16.11 -17.82
CA LEU A 84 6.02 15.77 -17.56
C LEU A 84 6.35 16.01 -16.08
N CYS A 85 6.77 14.96 -15.40
CA CYS A 85 7.30 15.02 -14.04
C CYS A 85 8.82 15.10 -14.11
N ASP A 86 9.37 16.17 -13.56
CA ASP A 86 10.82 16.31 -13.38
C ASP A 86 11.22 15.66 -12.05
N CYS A 87 11.24 14.34 -12.06
CA CYS A 87 11.51 13.53 -10.86
C CYS A 87 12.58 12.50 -11.18
N GLY A 88 13.63 12.41 -10.35
CA GLY A 88 14.56 11.28 -10.38
C GLY A 88 13.84 9.95 -10.14
N ASP A 89 14.46 8.85 -10.56
CA ASP A 89 13.88 7.49 -10.55
C ASP A 89 13.20 7.11 -9.23
N GLN A 90 13.85 7.38 -8.12
CA GLN A 90 13.36 7.07 -6.79
C GLN A 90 12.11 7.86 -6.39
N ARG A 91 12.03 9.13 -6.77
CA ARG A 91 10.91 10.01 -6.42
C ARG A 91 9.66 9.68 -7.24
N THR A 92 9.85 9.28 -8.48
CA THR A 92 8.81 8.84 -9.40
C THR A 92 8.18 7.53 -8.97
N ALA A 93 9.00 6.54 -8.63
CA ALA A 93 8.54 5.25 -8.11
C ALA A 93 7.77 5.42 -6.79
N ALA A 94 8.25 6.29 -5.89
CA ALA A 94 7.56 6.60 -4.64
C ALA A 94 6.18 7.25 -4.86
N LEU A 95 6.02 8.15 -5.84
CA LEU A 95 4.74 8.76 -6.15
C LEU A 95 3.73 7.74 -6.67
N GLY A 96 4.15 6.81 -7.53
CA GLY A 96 3.29 5.72 -8.00
C GLY A 96 2.85 4.78 -6.87
N LEU A 97 3.76 4.45 -5.95
CA LEU A 97 3.44 3.67 -4.75
C LEU A 97 2.48 4.41 -3.81
N LEU A 98 2.66 5.72 -3.62
CA LEU A 98 1.79 6.54 -2.78
C LEU A 98 0.38 6.66 -3.34
N GLU A 99 0.23 6.86 -4.66
CA GLU A 99 -1.08 6.84 -5.32
C GLU A 99 -1.78 5.50 -5.06
N ASN A 100 -1.05 4.39 -5.18
CA ASN A 100 -1.60 3.07 -4.93
C ASN A 100 -1.98 2.86 -3.46
N ILE A 101 -1.17 3.35 -2.50
CA ILE A 101 -1.45 3.25 -1.04
C ILE A 101 -2.70 4.06 -0.64
N GLN A 102 -3.03 5.14 -1.35
CA GLN A 102 -4.19 5.99 -1.06
C GLN A 102 -5.51 5.43 -1.61
N ARG A 103 -5.50 4.24 -2.22
CA ARG A 103 -6.74 3.61 -2.68
C ARG A 103 -7.54 3.10 -1.49
N GLU A 104 -8.86 3.29 -1.56
CA GLU A 104 -9.80 2.90 -0.49
C GLU A 104 -9.98 1.37 -0.37
N ASP A 105 -9.58 0.60 -1.39
CA ASP A 105 -9.78 -0.84 -1.49
C ASP A 105 -8.61 -1.69 -0.97
N LEU A 106 -7.53 -1.09 -0.46
CA LEU A 106 -6.38 -1.83 0.07
C LEU A 106 -6.65 -2.39 1.47
N ASN A 107 -6.28 -3.65 1.66
CA ASN A 107 -6.26 -4.23 2.98
C ASN A 107 -5.11 -3.67 3.86
N PRO A 108 -5.18 -3.78 5.20
CA PRO A 108 -4.16 -3.21 6.10
C PRO A 108 -2.74 -3.72 5.87
N PHE A 109 -2.58 -4.93 5.38
CA PHE A 109 -1.26 -5.54 5.11
C PHE A 109 -0.67 -5.03 3.80
N GLU A 110 -1.49 -4.83 2.78
CA GLU A 110 -1.08 -4.20 1.51
C GLU A 110 -0.65 -2.76 1.74
N GLN A 111 -1.40 -2.00 2.55
CA GLN A 111 -1.01 -0.65 2.94
C GLN A 111 0.34 -0.65 3.68
N ALA A 112 0.53 -1.56 4.63
CA ALA A 112 1.77 -1.68 5.39
C ALA A 112 2.96 -2.04 4.48
N GLN A 113 2.74 -2.95 3.52
CA GLN A 113 3.74 -3.34 2.53
C GLN A 113 4.13 -2.15 1.65
N GLY A 114 3.17 -1.44 1.08
CA GLY A 114 3.43 -0.25 0.27
C GLY A 114 4.19 0.83 1.03
N LEU A 115 3.83 1.07 2.31
CA LEU A 115 4.57 2.01 3.18
C LEU A 115 6.03 1.57 3.39
N ARG A 116 6.28 0.28 3.59
CA ARG A 116 7.64 -0.26 3.71
C ARG A 116 8.44 -0.05 2.43
N ASP A 117 7.82 -0.31 1.28
CA ASP A 117 8.47 -0.17 -0.01
C ASP A 117 8.80 1.30 -0.33
N VAL A 118 7.92 2.23 0.04
CA VAL A 118 8.18 3.69 -0.05
C VAL A 118 9.35 4.12 0.84
N ILE A 119 9.45 3.61 2.07
CA ILE A 119 10.54 3.92 3.00
C ILE A 119 11.88 3.41 2.44
N ALA A 120 11.89 2.18 1.94
CA ALA A 120 13.08 1.59 1.32
C ALA A 120 13.51 2.39 0.08
N LEU A 121 12.56 2.81 -0.75
CA LEU A 121 12.84 3.59 -1.95
C LEU A 121 13.35 5.00 -1.63
N TRP A 122 12.88 5.61 -0.55
CA TRP A 122 13.35 6.92 -0.11
C TRP A 122 14.68 6.87 0.64
N ASP A 123 15.14 5.68 0.97
CA ASP A 123 16.34 5.47 1.80
C ASP A 123 16.36 6.39 3.02
N CYS A 124 15.27 6.39 3.78
CA CYS A 124 15.07 7.31 4.88
C CYS A 124 14.56 6.59 6.14
N THR A 125 14.68 7.25 7.26
CA THR A 125 14.16 6.75 8.54
C THR A 125 12.63 6.77 8.59
N GLN A 126 12.03 5.95 9.45
CA GLN A 126 10.57 5.96 9.65
C GLN A 126 10.04 7.34 10.11
N ALA A 127 10.84 8.08 10.87
CA ALA A 127 10.47 9.43 11.32
C ALA A 127 10.40 10.41 10.14
N GLU A 128 11.38 10.37 9.25
CA GLU A 128 11.40 11.20 8.04
C GLU A 128 10.29 10.81 7.07
N ALA A 129 10.07 9.50 6.88
CA ALA A 129 8.97 9.00 6.05
C ALA A 129 7.61 9.46 6.60
N ALA A 130 7.36 9.32 7.90
CA ALA A 130 6.13 9.79 8.54
C ALA A 130 5.89 11.29 8.29
N LYS A 131 6.94 12.11 8.45
CA LYS A 131 6.89 13.56 8.18
C LYS A 131 6.56 13.82 6.69
N ARG A 132 7.18 13.10 5.76
CA ARG A 132 6.91 13.22 4.31
C ARG A 132 5.50 12.79 3.94
N LEU A 133 4.98 11.76 4.62
CA LEU A 133 3.63 11.21 4.41
C LEU A 133 2.53 12.02 5.12
N GLY A 134 2.89 13.01 5.94
CA GLY A 134 1.93 13.81 6.71
C GLY A 134 1.23 13.01 7.82
N MET A 135 1.84 11.94 8.32
CA MET A 135 1.29 11.11 9.39
C MET A 135 2.18 11.11 10.64
N ALA A 136 1.60 10.78 11.79
CA ALA A 136 2.38 10.62 13.01
C ALA A 136 3.28 9.39 12.93
N GLN A 137 4.54 9.50 13.40
CA GLN A 137 5.49 8.38 13.40
C GLN A 137 4.94 7.12 14.11
N PRO A 138 4.24 7.20 15.27
CA PRO A 138 3.64 6.02 15.89
C PRO A 138 2.60 5.32 15.00
N THR A 139 1.87 6.08 14.18
CA THR A 139 0.89 5.55 13.23
C THR A 139 1.59 4.73 12.15
N LEU A 140 2.66 5.27 11.56
CA LEU A 140 3.47 4.57 10.58
C LEU A 140 4.09 3.30 11.18
N ALA A 141 4.71 3.41 12.35
CA ALA A 141 5.31 2.27 13.05
C ALA A 141 4.28 1.17 13.35
N ASN A 142 3.07 1.53 13.78
CA ASN A 142 1.99 0.58 14.04
C ASN A 142 1.55 -0.17 12.77
N LYS A 143 1.45 0.53 11.63
CA LYS A 143 1.15 -0.12 10.35
C LYS A 143 2.26 -1.08 9.92
N LEU A 144 3.51 -0.67 10.00
CA LEU A 144 4.66 -1.51 9.63
C LEU A 144 4.77 -2.76 10.52
N ARG A 145 4.42 -2.67 11.81
CA ARG A 145 4.40 -3.83 12.72
C ARG A 145 3.49 -4.95 12.26
N LEU A 146 2.42 -4.66 11.51
CA LEU A 146 1.52 -5.69 10.96
C LEU A 146 2.26 -6.70 10.07
N LEU A 147 3.36 -6.27 9.45
CA LEU A 147 4.19 -7.12 8.61
C LEU A 147 4.98 -8.20 9.40
N GLN A 148 4.96 -8.15 10.73
CA GLN A 148 5.53 -9.19 11.60
C GLN A 148 4.62 -10.43 11.73
N LEU A 149 3.36 -10.36 11.29
CA LEU A 149 2.52 -11.53 11.17
C LEU A 149 2.95 -12.37 9.96
N THR A 150 2.91 -13.68 10.10
CA THR A 150 3.17 -14.60 8.99
C THR A 150 2.08 -14.48 7.91
N THR A 151 2.36 -14.98 6.71
CA THR A 151 1.40 -14.96 5.61
C THR A 151 0.08 -15.61 6.00
N ASP A 152 0.14 -16.78 6.66
CA ASP A 152 -1.04 -17.52 7.10
C ASP A 152 -1.85 -16.75 8.16
N GLN A 153 -1.14 -16.08 9.10
CA GLN A 153 -1.78 -15.25 10.12
C GLN A 153 -2.46 -14.03 9.50
N ARG A 154 -1.85 -13.39 8.49
CA ARG A 154 -2.46 -12.26 7.76
C ARG A 154 -3.71 -12.72 7.01
N GLN A 155 -3.63 -13.84 6.31
CA GLN A 155 -4.77 -14.40 5.60
C GLN A 155 -5.90 -14.73 6.57
N PHE A 156 -5.60 -15.36 7.71
CA PHE A 156 -6.58 -15.64 8.75
C PHE A 156 -7.29 -14.38 9.27
N VAL A 157 -6.54 -13.28 9.48
CA VAL A 157 -7.09 -11.99 9.90
C VAL A 157 -8.09 -11.46 8.88
N LEU A 158 -7.76 -11.54 7.57
CA LEU A 158 -8.62 -11.08 6.48
C LEU A 158 -9.89 -11.95 6.36
N ASP A 159 -9.74 -13.27 6.34
CA ASP A 159 -10.83 -14.22 6.14
C ASP A 159 -11.87 -14.16 7.27
N ASN A 160 -11.44 -13.82 8.48
CA ASN A 160 -12.32 -13.71 9.64
C ASN A 160 -12.79 -12.27 9.94
N GLY A 161 -12.51 -11.30 9.05
CA GLY A 161 -12.93 -9.90 9.21
C GLY A 161 -12.35 -9.22 10.45
N LEU A 162 -11.17 -9.67 10.92
CA LEU A 162 -10.49 -9.07 12.05
C LEU A 162 -9.87 -7.74 11.63
N THR A 163 -9.94 -6.74 12.51
CA THR A 163 -9.43 -5.40 12.21
C THR A 163 -7.91 -5.28 12.48
N GLU A 164 -7.29 -4.22 11.97
CA GLU A 164 -5.92 -3.85 12.28
C GLU A 164 -5.62 -3.84 13.79
N ARG A 165 -6.60 -3.42 14.61
CA ARG A 165 -6.44 -3.38 16.07
C ARG A 165 -6.32 -4.76 16.69
N HIS A 166 -7.09 -5.75 16.20
CA HIS A 166 -6.95 -7.15 16.62
C HIS A 166 -5.57 -7.71 16.26
N ALA A 167 -5.13 -7.48 15.02
CA ALA A 167 -3.82 -7.91 14.55
C ALA A 167 -2.68 -7.31 15.38
N ARG A 168 -2.74 -6.01 15.72
CA ARG A 168 -1.73 -5.35 16.56
C ARG A 168 -1.71 -5.88 17.99
N ALA A 169 -2.86 -6.18 18.57
CA ALA A 169 -2.93 -6.74 19.92
C ALA A 169 -2.19 -8.08 19.99
N VAL A 170 -2.40 -8.95 19.00
CA VAL A 170 -1.77 -10.27 18.91
C VAL A 170 -0.25 -10.19 18.74
N LEU A 171 0.27 -9.14 18.12
CA LEU A 171 1.72 -8.92 17.98
C LEU A 171 2.46 -8.72 19.32
N ARG A 172 1.74 -8.48 20.41
CA ARG A 172 2.31 -8.41 21.77
C ARG A 172 2.70 -9.81 22.30
N LEU A 173 2.13 -10.86 21.71
CA LEU A 173 2.42 -12.25 22.08
C LEU A 173 3.68 -12.78 21.36
N PRO A 174 4.37 -13.74 21.95
CA PRO A 174 5.40 -14.54 21.27
C PRO A 174 4.82 -15.19 20.01
N GLU A 175 5.66 -15.40 19.00
CA GLU A 175 5.23 -15.84 17.67
C GLU A 175 4.43 -17.16 17.70
N ASN A 176 4.90 -18.12 18.53
CA ASN A 176 4.29 -19.45 18.70
C ASN A 176 2.87 -19.40 19.32
N ARG A 177 2.45 -18.30 19.94
CA ARG A 177 1.11 -18.14 20.54
C ARG A 177 0.15 -17.32 19.69
N ARG A 178 0.64 -16.65 18.65
CA ARG A 178 -0.18 -15.72 17.84
C ARG A 178 -1.32 -16.42 17.11
N SER A 179 -1.06 -17.57 16.51
CA SER A 179 -2.06 -18.32 15.74
C SER A 179 -3.20 -18.82 16.62
N GLU A 180 -2.89 -19.37 17.80
CA GLU A 180 -3.88 -19.82 18.78
C GLU A 180 -4.76 -18.65 19.27
N ALA A 181 -4.12 -17.52 19.55
CA ALA A 181 -4.83 -16.31 19.97
C ALA A 181 -5.76 -15.78 18.88
N LEU A 182 -5.34 -15.73 17.63
CA LEU A 182 -6.18 -15.33 16.49
C LEU A 182 -7.41 -16.22 16.36
N ILE A 183 -7.25 -17.54 16.46
CA ILE A 183 -8.34 -18.51 16.41
C ILE A 183 -9.34 -18.25 17.55
N THR A 184 -8.84 -18.02 18.76
CA THR A 184 -9.69 -17.76 19.93
C THR A 184 -10.47 -16.46 19.79
N ILE A 185 -9.82 -15.38 19.33
CA ILE A 185 -10.44 -14.08 19.07
C ILE A 185 -11.57 -14.21 18.05
N ALA A 186 -11.33 -14.90 16.95
CA ALA A 186 -12.32 -15.12 15.89
C ALA A 186 -13.51 -15.98 16.39
N LYS A 187 -13.24 -17.12 17.02
CA LYS A 187 -14.28 -18.01 17.56
C LYS A 187 -15.20 -17.32 18.56
N ARG A 188 -14.65 -16.50 19.44
CA ARG A 188 -15.40 -15.77 20.47
C ARG A 188 -15.95 -14.43 19.97
N ARG A 189 -15.71 -14.07 18.72
CA ARG A 189 -16.14 -12.79 18.11
C ARG A 189 -15.80 -11.59 18.99
N MET A 190 -14.59 -11.57 19.53
CA MET A 190 -14.15 -10.52 20.44
C MET A 190 -14.05 -9.19 19.71
N ASN A 191 -14.55 -8.13 20.35
CA ASN A 191 -14.26 -6.77 19.90
C ASN A 191 -12.83 -6.37 20.29
N ALA A 192 -12.37 -5.21 19.81
CA ALA A 192 -10.99 -4.74 20.02
C ALA A 192 -10.62 -4.61 21.51
N ARG A 193 -11.58 -4.16 22.37
CA ARG A 193 -11.35 -4.03 23.82
C ARG A 193 -11.24 -5.40 24.51
N GLN A 194 -12.11 -6.33 24.15
CA GLN A 194 -12.07 -7.70 24.67
C GLN A 194 -10.80 -8.42 24.24
N THR A 195 -10.33 -8.17 23.02
CA THR A 195 -9.04 -8.67 22.52
C THR A 195 -7.88 -8.15 23.34
N ASP A 196 -7.81 -6.86 23.61
CA ASP A 196 -6.76 -6.26 24.44
C ASP A 196 -6.70 -6.93 25.83
N LEU A 197 -7.85 -7.10 26.49
CA LEU A 197 -7.94 -7.77 27.80
C LEU A 197 -7.53 -9.24 27.74
N TYR A 198 -7.97 -9.96 26.72
CA TYR A 198 -7.58 -11.37 26.52
C TYR A 198 -6.06 -11.51 26.32
N ILE A 199 -5.45 -10.66 25.50
CA ILE A 199 -4.01 -10.66 25.28
C ILE A 199 -3.25 -10.37 26.59
N GLU A 200 -3.72 -9.45 27.42
CA GLU A 200 -3.14 -9.17 28.74
C GLU A 200 -3.19 -10.37 29.67
N GLN A 201 -4.32 -11.08 29.69
CA GLN A 201 -4.46 -12.32 30.46
C GLN A 201 -3.45 -13.39 30.02
N VAL A 202 -3.32 -13.60 28.71
CA VAL A 202 -2.36 -14.56 28.16
C VAL A 202 -0.92 -14.19 28.51
N LEU A 203 -0.55 -12.89 28.42
CA LEU A 203 0.79 -12.42 28.79
C LEU A 203 1.08 -12.64 30.27
N ASN A 204 0.11 -12.32 31.15
CA ASN A 204 0.28 -12.55 32.57
C ASN A 204 0.45 -14.05 32.91
N CYS A 205 -0.33 -14.93 32.29
CA CYS A 205 -0.14 -16.37 32.45
C CYS A 205 1.27 -16.84 32.02
N LEU A 206 1.82 -16.28 30.93
CA LEU A 206 3.15 -16.62 30.46
C LEU A 206 4.24 -16.17 31.42
N LEU A 207 4.11 -15.02 32.08
CA LEU A 207 5.05 -14.53 33.08
C LEU A 207 5.09 -15.46 34.30
N TYR A 208 3.93 -15.87 34.82
CA TYR A 208 3.86 -16.78 35.97
C TYR A 208 4.45 -18.16 35.67
N THR A 209 4.36 -18.67 34.45
CA THR A 209 4.95 -19.95 34.07
C THR A 209 6.47 -19.88 33.88
N SER A 210 7.02 -18.71 33.52
CA SER A 210 8.46 -18.49 33.42
C SER A 210 9.12 -18.43 34.79
N ASP A 211 8.55 -17.69 35.74
CA ASP A 211 9.09 -17.54 37.08
C ASP A 211 9.08 -18.87 37.87
N ALA A 212 8.02 -19.70 37.67
CA ALA A 212 7.94 -21.02 38.29
C ALA A 212 8.96 -22.04 37.74
N ALA A 213 9.49 -21.81 36.53
CA ALA A 213 10.53 -22.67 35.95
C ALA A 213 11.94 -22.30 36.44
N ASP A 214 12.16 -21.02 36.75
CA ASP A 214 13.46 -20.54 37.27
C ASP A 214 13.63 -20.86 38.78
N ASP A 215 12.53 -20.94 39.55
CA ASP A 215 12.58 -21.33 40.99
C ASP A 215 12.80 -22.86 41.23
N MET A 216 12.84 -23.67 40.17
CA MET A 216 13.07 -25.12 40.28
C MET A 216 14.48 -25.57 39.81
N GLN A 217 15.41 -24.64 39.59
CA GLN A 217 16.83 -24.92 39.40
C GLN A 217 17.63 -24.43 40.61
#